data_db8d341da15e79937f996f0baee0019a
#
_entry.id   db8d341da15e79937f996f0baee0019a
#
_cell.length_a   1.000
_cell.length_b   1.000
_cell.length_c   1.000
_cell.angle_alpha   90.00
_cell.angle_beta   90.00
_cell.angle_gamma   90.00
#
_symmetry.space_group_name_H-M   'P 1'
#
loop_
_entity.id
_entity.type
_entity.pdbx_description
1 polymer ?
#
loop_
_entity_poly.entity_id
_entity_poly.type
_entity_poly.pdbx_seq_one_letter_code
_entity_poly.pdbx_strand_id
1 'polypeptide(L)'
;MLILSFLCIFAALPQGAQAAPYAAMVIDARDGRVIHTRNADTRLHPASLTKMMTLYIAFEAVENGEISLDTKVRISSKAAAEPPSKLGLVAGQRIKLRYLIRAAAVKSANDAATAIGEAISGSEAAFARRMNRTAKALGMSRTTFKNAHGLTEKGHMSTARDMTTLGRHIFYDYPDYYNLFSRRSTHAGIKTVNNTNRRLLANYRGADGIKTGYTRAAGFNLVASAERGSERIIATVFGGRSTATRNAR
;
A
#
# COMPACT_ATOMS: atom_id res chain seq x y z
N MET A 1 -31.94 -60.86 -14.42
CA MET A 1 -30.89 -60.29 -13.56
C MET A 1 -30.77 -58.83 -13.92
N LEU A 2 -31.43 -57.97 -13.15
CA LEU A 2 -31.37 -56.51 -13.34
C LEU A 2 -30.18 -55.95 -12.50
N ILE A 3 -29.22 -55.34 -13.17
CA ILE A 3 -28.11 -54.63 -12.48
C ILE A 3 -28.53 -53.21 -12.29
N LEU A 4 -28.77 -52.80 -11.03
CA LEU A 4 -29.09 -51.42 -10.61
C LEU A 4 -27.74 -50.68 -10.46
N SER A 5 -27.42 -49.79 -11.41
CA SER A 5 -26.24 -48.87 -11.27
C SER A 5 -26.57 -47.75 -10.36
N PHE A 6 -25.94 -47.68 -9.20
CA PHE A 6 -26.00 -46.53 -8.26
C PHE A 6 -25.09 -45.38 -8.77
N LEU A 7 -25.70 -44.32 -9.25
CA LEU A 7 -24.99 -43.09 -9.65
C LEU A 7 -24.79 -42.22 -8.39
N CYS A 8 -23.58 -42.26 -7.80
CA CYS A 8 -23.21 -41.36 -6.72
C CYS A 8 -23.00 -39.92 -7.26
N ILE A 9 -23.96 -39.04 -7.04
CA ILE A 9 -23.83 -37.62 -7.31
C ILE A 9 -23.01 -37.01 -6.15
N PHE A 10 -21.72 -36.72 -6.39
CA PHE A 10 -20.92 -35.92 -5.49
C PHE A 10 -21.38 -34.45 -5.60
N ALA A 11 -22.19 -33.99 -4.65
CA ALA A 11 -22.51 -32.58 -4.50
C ALA A 11 -21.23 -31.84 -4.04
N ALA A 12 -20.59 -31.09 -4.94
CA ALA A 12 -19.52 -30.17 -4.58
C ALA A 12 -20.10 -29.06 -3.70
N LEU A 13 -19.82 -29.15 -2.40
CA LEU A 13 -20.14 -28.06 -1.47
C LEU A 13 -19.38 -26.79 -1.88
N PRO A 14 -20.03 -25.63 -1.99
CA PRO A 14 -19.33 -24.40 -2.29
C PRO A 14 -18.35 -24.12 -1.15
N GLN A 15 -17.04 -24.05 -1.47
CA GLN A 15 -16.03 -23.59 -0.52
C GLN A 15 -16.37 -22.14 -0.15
N GLY A 16 -16.90 -21.93 1.04
CA GLY A 16 -17.18 -20.60 1.57
C GLY A 16 -15.92 -19.74 1.47
N ALA A 17 -16.03 -18.58 0.87
CA ALA A 17 -14.94 -17.62 0.80
C ALA A 17 -14.48 -17.26 2.23
N GLN A 18 -13.37 -17.83 2.66
CA GLN A 18 -12.82 -17.58 3.99
C GLN A 18 -12.43 -16.10 4.06
N ALA A 19 -13.00 -15.37 5.03
CA ALA A 19 -12.68 -13.98 5.26
C ALA A 19 -11.18 -13.83 5.55
N ALA A 20 -10.54 -12.81 4.96
CA ALA A 20 -9.12 -12.55 5.21
C ALA A 20 -8.85 -12.42 6.73
N PRO A 21 -7.78 -13.04 7.25
CA PRO A 21 -7.45 -12.99 8.67
C PRO A 21 -7.26 -11.54 9.13
N TYR A 22 -7.81 -11.23 10.31
CA TYR A 22 -7.70 -9.89 10.90
C TYR A 22 -6.41 -9.73 11.69
N ALA A 23 -5.70 -8.62 11.47
CA ALA A 23 -4.58 -8.17 12.29
C ALA A 23 -4.63 -6.66 12.51
N ALA A 24 -4.17 -6.20 13.67
CA ALA A 24 -4.09 -4.77 13.99
C ALA A 24 -2.90 -4.45 14.88
N MET A 25 -2.41 -3.22 14.78
CA MET A 25 -1.43 -2.63 15.67
C MET A 25 -1.67 -1.12 15.78
N VAL A 26 -1.56 -0.58 16.98
CA VAL A 26 -1.60 0.86 17.26
C VAL A 26 -0.40 1.21 18.13
N ILE A 27 0.31 2.26 17.75
CA ILE A 27 1.44 2.79 18.51
C ILE A 27 1.26 4.27 18.82
N ASP A 28 1.89 4.73 19.89
CA ASP A 28 2.28 6.12 20.02
C ASP A 28 3.44 6.37 19.03
N ALA A 29 3.26 7.32 18.12
CA ALA A 29 4.27 7.54 17.07
C ALA A 29 5.55 8.19 17.61
N ARG A 30 5.48 8.90 18.74
CA ARG A 30 6.60 9.65 19.32
C ARG A 30 7.72 8.73 19.81
N ASP A 31 7.36 7.71 20.58
CA ASP A 31 8.32 6.78 21.22
C ASP A 31 8.23 5.34 20.67
N GLY A 32 7.21 5.05 19.85
CA GLY A 32 6.97 3.70 19.31
C GLY A 32 6.28 2.74 20.30
N ARG A 33 5.85 3.23 21.46
CA ARG A 33 5.16 2.42 22.47
C ARG A 33 3.88 1.82 21.91
N VAL A 34 3.73 0.51 22.08
CA VAL A 34 2.55 -0.23 21.62
C VAL A 34 1.35 0.08 22.52
N ILE A 35 0.28 0.59 21.93
CA ILE A 35 -1.00 0.87 22.60
C ILE A 35 -1.96 -0.31 22.46
N HIS A 36 -2.01 -0.91 21.27
CA HIS A 36 -2.87 -2.07 20.99
C HIS A 36 -2.22 -2.98 19.95
N THR A 37 -2.44 -4.29 20.12
CA THR A 37 -1.99 -5.29 19.16
C THR A 37 -2.94 -6.48 19.11
N ARG A 38 -3.21 -6.98 17.89
CA ARG A 38 -3.92 -8.22 17.65
C ARG A 38 -3.36 -8.89 16.40
N ASN A 39 -2.83 -10.10 16.54
CA ASN A 39 -2.22 -10.84 15.42
C ASN A 39 -1.17 -10.02 14.65
N ALA A 40 -0.51 -9.04 15.31
CA ALA A 40 0.30 -8.03 14.64
C ALA A 40 1.47 -8.59 13.83
N ASP A 41 1.91 -9.80 14.15
CA ASP A 41 3.04 -10.49 13.52
C ASP A 41 2.62 -11.56 12.51
N THR A 42 1.30 -11.71 12.28
CA THR A 42 0.79 -12.62 11.26
C THR A 42 1.10 -12.07 9.86
N ARG A 43 1.72 -12.90 9.01
CA ARG A 43 2.03 -12.54 7.62
C ARG A 43 0.78 -12.57 6.75
N LEU A 44 0.41 -11.42 6.21
CA LEU A 44 -0.78 -11.20 5.40
C LEU A 44 -0.43 -10.42 4.12
N HIS A 45 -1.33 -10.44 3.14
CA HIS A 45 -1.17 -9.64 1.94
C HIS A 45 -1.35 -8.14 2.24
N PRO A 46 -0.33 -7.28 2.02
CA PRO A 46 -0.42 -5.85 2.31
C PRO A 46 -1.32 -5.10 1.33
N ALA A 47 -1.61 -5.66 0.18
CA ALA A 47 -2.25 -4.95 -0.92
C ALA A 47 -1.55 -3.61 -1.19
N SER A 48 -2.29 -2.54 -1.50
CA SER A 48 -1.70 -1.23 -1.82
C SER A 48 -1.02 -0.51 -0.66
N LEU A 49 -0.95 -1.08 0.56
CA LEU A 49 -0.03 -0.59 1.58
C LEU A 49 1.43 -0.71 1.12
N THR A 50 1.73 -1.65 0.23
CA THR A 50 3.02 -1.79 -0.46
C THR A 50 3.55 -0.47 -1.04
N LYS A 51 2.64 0.39 -1.55
CA LYS A 51 3.02 1.68 -2.12
C LYS A 51 3.63 2.65 -1.10
N MET A 52 3.47 2.39 0.20
CA MET A 52 4.18 3.14 1.23
C MET A 52 5.69 2.93 1.09
N MET A 53 6.16 1.68 0.86
CA MET A 53 7.57 1.39 0.61
C MET A 53 8.04 1.97 -0.74
N THR A 54 7.21 1.91 -1.78
CA THR A 54 7.53 2.51 -3.07
C THR A 54 7.74 4.02 -2.95
N LEU A 55 6.90 4.70 -2.17
CA LEU A 55 7.00 6.14 -1.92
C LEU A 55 8.18 6.48 -1.00
N TYR A 56 8.43 5.68 0.04
CA TYR A 56 9.58 5.81 0.91
C TYR A 56 10.89 5.82 0.12
N ILE A 57 11.08 4.82 -0.75
CA ILE A 57 12.27 4.74 -1.62
C ILE A 57 12.30 5.89 -2.65
N ALA A 58 11.13 6.33 -3.15
CA ALA A 58 11.08 7.47 -4.06
C ALA A 58 11.53 8.78 -3.38
N PHE A 59 11.16 8.98 -2.12
CA PHE A 59 11.61 10.13 -1.32
C PHE A 59 13.12 10.03 -1.04
N GLU A 60 13.58 8.85 -0.57
CA GLU A 60 15.01 8.57 -0.38
C GLU A 60 15.83 8.87 -1.63
N ALA A 61 15.40 8.37 -2.80
CA ALA A 61 16.12 8.57 -4.05
C ALA A 61 16.15 10.05 -4.50
N VAL A 62 15.09 10.82 -4.19
CA VAL A 62 15.07 12.26 -4.48
C VAL A 62 16.01 13.03 -3.54
N GLU A 63 16.02 12.74 -2.24
CA GLU A 63 16.91 13.40 -1.28
C GLU A 63 18.37 13.05 -1.52
N ASN A 64 18.67 11.81 -1.91
CA ASN A 64 20.01 11.38 -2.28
C ASN A 64 20.48 11.89 -3.66
N GLY A 65 19.62 12.60 -4.40
CA GLY A 65 19.96 13.12 -5.74
C GLY A 65 20.03 12.06 -6.84
N GLU A 66 19.58 10.83 -6.57
CA GLU A 66 19.54 9.74 -7.58
C GLU A 66 18.56 10.07 -8.73
N ILE A 67 17.48 10.78 -8.41
CA ILE A 67 16.46 11.22 -9.36
C ILE A 67 15.82 12.52 -8.85
N SER A 68 15.35 13.38 -9.78
CA SER A 68 14.66 14.62 -9.42
C SER A 68 13.14 14.49 -9.52
N LEU A 69 12.41 15.26 -8.71
CA LEU A 69 10.95 15.40 -8.85
C LEU A 69 10.51 15.87 -10.24
N ASP A 70 11.40 16.58 -10.97
CA ASP A 70 11.15 17.07 -12.32
C ASP A 70 11.62 16.12 -13.43
N THR A 71 12.26 15.01 -13.09
CA THR A 71 12.68 13.99 -14.05
C THR A 71 11.47 13.48 -14.83
N LYS A 72 11.54 13.57 -16.17
CA LYS A 72 10.51 13.07 -17.09
C LYS A 72 10.68 11.56 -17.26
N VAL A 73 9.93 10.80 -16.49
CA VAL A 73 9.90 9.33 -16.54
C VAL A 73 9.18 8.88 -17.79
N ARG A 74 9.81 8.00 -18.59
CA ARG A 74 9.17 7.32 -19.72
C ARG A 74 8.37 6.13 -19.20
N ILE A 75 7.10 6.05 -19.56
CA ILE A 75 6.21 4.97 -19.15
C ILE A 75 6.43 3.73 -20.01
N SER A 76 6.74 2.63 -19.38
CA SER A 76 6.88 1.32 -20.05
C SER A 76 5.52 0.74 -20.45
N SER A 77 5.53 -0.21 -21.39
CA SER A 77 4.34 -1.00 -21.70
C SER A 77 3.83 -1.78 -20.50
N LYS A 78 4.72 -2.27 -19.63
CA LYS A 78 4.40 -2.96 -18.39
C LYS A 78 3.63 -2.03 -17.44
N ALA A 79 4.18 -0.85 -17.13
CA ALA A 79 3.51 0.12 -16.25
C ALA A 79 2.13 0.53 -16.79
N ALA A 80 2.01 0.81 -18.09
CA ALA A 80 0.74 1.18 -18.71
C ALA A 80 -0.32 0.05 -18.67
N ALA A 81 0.12 -1.21 -18.70
CA ALA A 81 -0.76 -2.39 -18.67
C ALA A 81 -1.25 -2.77 -17.26
N GLU A 82 -0.72 -2.13 -16.19
CA GLU A 82 -1.11 -2.46 -14.83
C GLU A 82 -2.63 -2.41 -14.63
N PRO A 83 -3.20 -3.40 -13.88
CA PRO A 83 -4.63 -3.39 -13.56
C PRO A 83 -5.04 -2.19 -12.70
N PRO A 84 -6.32 -1.81 -12.67
CA PRO A 84 -6.82 -0.77 -11.78
C PRO A 84 -6.57 -1.07 -10.28
N SER A 85 -6.40 -0.03 -9.41
CA SER A 85 -6.50 1.41 -9.67
C SER A 85 -5.30 1.95 -10.42
N LYS A 86 -5.55 2.85 -11.38
CA LYS A 86 -4.47 3.45 -12.18
C LYS A 86 -4.75 4.92 -12.54
N LEU A 87 -3.69 5.66 -12.84
CA LEU A 87 -3.79 7.02 -13.35
C LEU A 87 -4.29 7.02 -14.81
N GLY A 88 -3.97 5.98 -15.58
CA GLY A 88 -4.27 5.83 -17.00
C GLY A 88 -3.10 6.30 -17.86
N LEU A 89 -1.89 5.94 -17.47
CA LEU A 89 -0.67 6.22 -18.23
C LEU A 89 -0.63 5.40 -19.52
N VAL A 90 -0.02 5.97 -20.56
CA VAL A 90 0.14 5.34 -21.88
C VAL A 90 1.61 4.99 -22.11
N ALA A 91 1.89 3.82 -22.71
CA ALA A 91 3.24 3.39 -23.06
C ALA A 91 3.94 4.44 -23.96
N GLY A 92 5.20 4.74 -23.64
CA GLY A 92 5.99 5.76 -24.32
C GLY A 92 5.75 7.19 -23.83
N GLN A 93 4.66 7.47 -23.12
CA GLN A 93 4.39 8.77 -22.50
C GLN A 93 5.53 9.18 -21.57
N ARG A 94 5.81 10.49 -21.50
CA ARG A 94 6.74 11.06 -20.53
C ARG A 94 5.98 11.93 -19.52
N ILE A 95 6.20 11.70 -18.23
CA ILE A 95 5.54 12.43 -17.13
C ILE A 95 6.54 12.70 -16.01
N LYS A 96 6.45 13.85 -15.35
CA LYS A 96 7.35 14.17 -14.23
C LYS A 96 7.14 13.23 -13.04
N LEU A 97 8.22 12.82 -12.39
CA LEU A 97 8.21 11.94 -11.21
C LEU A 97 7.23 12.41 -10.13
N ARG A 98 7.19 13.73 -9.85
CA ARG A 98 6.26 14.31 -8.85
C ARG A 98 4.79 13.94 -9.09
N TYR A 99 4.38 13.76 -10.34
CA TYR A 99 3.00 13.39 -10.66
C TYR A 99 2.75 11.89 -10.47
N LEU A 100 3.74 11.05 -10.73
CA LEU A 100 3.69 9.62 -10.40
C LEU A 100 3.59 9.42 -8.89
N ILE A 101 4.42 10.13 -8.11
CA ILE A 101 4.37 10.13 -6.64
C ILE A 101 2.97 10.53 -6.14
N ARG A 102 2.40 11.64 -6.65
CA ARG A 102 1.04 12.08 -6.30
C ARG A 102 -0.02 11.03 -6.64
N ALA A 103 0.07 10.41 -7.82
CA ALA A 103 -0.85 9.37 -8.25
C ALA A 103 -0.76 8.12 -7.38
N ALA A 104 0.45 7.65 -7.02
CA ALA A 104 0.67 6.51 -6.15
C ALA A 104 0.18 6.76 -4.71
N ALA A 105 0.45 7.95 -4.15
CA ALA A 105 0.06 8.31 -2.79
C ALA A 105 -1.46 8.50 -2.67
N VAL A 106 -2.07 9.32 -3.53
CA VAL A 106 -3.45 9.80 -3.39
C VAL A 106 -4.45 8.85 -4.06
N LYS A 107 -4.25 8.53 -5.35
CA LYS A 107 -5.13 7.63 -6.12
C LYS A 107 -4.84 6.16 -5.87
N SER A 108 -3.67 5.82 -5.31
CA SER A 108 -3.20 4.44 -5.20
C SER A 108 -2.96 3.79 -6.58
N ALA A 109 -2.46 4.55 -7.54
CA ALA A 109 -2.29 4.16 -8.94
C ALA A 109 -1.18 3.10 -9.09
N ASN A 110 -1.52 1.94 -9.68
CA ASN A 110 -0.59 0.82 -9.89
C ASN A 110 0.42 1.16 -10.98
N ASP A 111 -0.04 1.69 -12.11
CA ASP A 111 0.79 2.15 -13.23
C ASP A 111 1.86 3.16 -12.79
N ALA A 112 1.48 4.09 -11.92
CA ALA A 112 2.41 5.06 -11.36
C ALA A 112 3.45 4.40 -10.42
N ALA A 113 3.04 3.43 -9.61
CA ALA A 113 3.96 2.72 -8.70
C ALA A 113 5.00 1.89 -9.49
N THR A 114 4.58 1.16 -10.50
CA THR A 114 5.48 0.41 -11.39
C THR A 114 6.44 1.36 -12.11
N ALA A 115 5.94 2.47 -12.66
CA ALA A 115 6.78 3.47 -13.35
C ALA A 115 7.81 4.12 -12.40
N ILE A 116 7.47 4.39 -11.13
CA ILE A 116 8.42 4.87 -10.12
C ILE A 116 9.53 3.83 -9.91
N GLY A 117 9.16 2.57 -9.69
CA GLY A 117 10.12 1.49 -9.45
C GLY A 117 11.09 1.29 -10.62
N GLU A 118 10.57 1.31 -11.84
CA GLU A 118 11.38 1.20 -13.06
C GLU A 118 12.32 2.40 -13.25
N ALA A 119 11.84 3.61 -12.97
CA ALA A 119 12.64 4.83 -13.09
C ALA A 119 13.82 4.87 -12.12
N ILE A 120 13.66 4.35 -10.90
CA ILE A 120 14.68 4.38 -9.86
C ILE A 120 15.65 3.20 -9.99
N SER A 121 15.17 2.02 -10.38
CA SER A 121 15.97 0.79 -10.32
C SER A 121 16.13 0.08 -11.68
N GLY A 122 15.66 0.68 -12.78
CA GLY A 122 15.75 0.14 -14.13
C GLY A 122 14.72 -0.96 -14.44
N SER A 123 14.23 -1.68 -13.42
CA SER A 123 13.17 -2.69 -13.56
C SER A 123 12.42 -2.92 -12.27
N GLU A 124 11.17 -3.40 -12.34
CA GLU A 124 10.39 -3.73 -11.14
C GLU A 124 11.05 -4.83 -10.30
N ALA A 125 11.70 -5.82 -10.93
CA ALA A 125 12.42 -6.87 -10.21
C ALA A 125 13.61 -6.30 -9.41
N ALA A 126 14.39 -5.38 -9.99
CA ALA A 126 15.47 -4.69 -9.30
C ALA A 126 14.91 -3.79 -8.17
N PHE A 127 13.78 -3.13 -8.41
CA PHE A 127 13.10 -2.33 -7.40
C PHE A 127 12.58 -3.18 -6.24
N ALA A 128 11.97 -4.35 -6.52
CA ALA A 128 11.55 -5.27 -5.46
C ALA A 128 12.73 -5.74 -4.59
N ARG A 129 13.92 -5.95 -5.18
CA ARG A 129 15.13 -6.24 -4.39
C ARG A 129 15.52 -5.05 -3.50
N ARG A 130 15.43 -3.79 -4.01
CA ARG A 130 15.66 -2.58 -3.21
C ARG A 130 14.64 -2.48 -2.09
N MET A 131 13.33 -2.67 -2.36
CA MET A 131 12.28 -2.67 -1.35
C MET A 131 12.57 -3.66 -0.21
N ASN A 132 13.06 -4.85 -0.51
CA ASN A 132 13.39 -5.86 0.50
C ASN A 132 14.64 -5.50 1.32
N ARG A 133 15.65 -4.89 0.70
CA ARG A 133 16.82 -4.37 1.46
C ARG A 133 16.41 -3.24 2.40
N THR A 134 15.62 -2.28 1.91
CA THR A 134 15.09 -1.17 2.72
C THR A 134 14.22 -1.69 3.84
N ALA A 135 13.31 -2.64 3.57
CA ALA A 135 12.49 -3.27 4.61
C ALA A 135 13.35 -3.89 5.73
N LYS A 136 14.41 -4.61 5.36
CA LYS A 136 15.34 -5.19 6.35
C LYS A 136 16.05 -4.10 7.16
N ALA A 137 16.51 -3.02 6.52
CA ALA A 137 17.17 -1.89 7.19
C ALA A 137 16.24 -1.18 8.18
N LEU A 138 14.93 -1.08 7.86
CA LEU A 138 13.90 -0.50 8.73
C LEU A 138 13.38 -1.47 9.82
N GLY A 139 13.94 -2.67 9.93
CA GLY A 139 13.50 -3.67 10.92
C GLY A 139 12.20 -4.40 10.57
N MET A 140 11.72 -4.32 9.32
CA MET A 140 10.52 -5.02 8.83
C MET A 140 10.84 -6.50 8.55
N SER A 141 11.15 -7.26 9.60
CA SER A 141 11.76 -8.60 9.51
C SER A 141 10.84 -9.68 8.91
N ARG A 142 9.53 -9.44 8.86
CA ARG A 142 8.53 -10.41 8.37
C ARG A 142 7.89 -9.99 7.04
N THR A 143 8.50 -9.00 6.35
CA THR A 143 8.02 -8.46 5.08
C THR A 143 8.83 -8.97 3.90
N THR A 144 8.14 -9.29 2.81
CA THR A 144 8.72 -9.60 1.51
C THR A 144 7.88 -8.93 0.43
N PHE A 145 8.50 -8.04 -0.33
CA PHE A 145 7.90 -7.40 -1.49
C PHE A 145 8.29 -8.12 -2.78
N LYS A 146 7.34 -8.27 -3.71
CA LYS A 146 7.53 -8.87 -5.04
C LYS A 146 7.29 -7.88 -6.19
N ASN A 147 6.49 -6.83 -5.92
CA ASN A 147 6.15 -5.79 -6.88
C ASN A 147 6.00 -4.43 -6.16
N ALA A 148 5.93 -3.34 -6.95
CA ALA A 148 5.87 -1.98 -6.44
C ALA A 148 4.47 -1.54 -5.99
N HIS A 149 3.42 -2.25 -6.37
CA HIS A 149 2.03 -1.79 -6.27
C HIS A 149 1.17 -2.56 -5.25
N GLY A 150 1.53 -3.82 -4.93
CA GLY A 150 0.84 -4.65 -3.94
C GLY A 150 -0.31 -5.48 -4.48
N LEU A 151 -0.40 -5.71 -5.79
CA LEU A 151 -1.25 -6.76 -6.32
C LEU A 151 -0.80 -8.12 -5.79
N THR A 152 -1.74 -9.03 -5.58
CA THR A 152 -1.48 -10.33 -4.95
C THR A 152 -0.50 -11.15 -5.79
N GLU A 153 0.60 -11.55 -5.17
CA GLU A 153 1.63 -12.41 -5.74
C GLU A 153 2.11 -13.37 -4.66
N LYS A 154 2.48 -14.60 -5.05
CA LYS A 154 2.95 -15.62 -4.10
C LYS A 154 4.18 -15.11 -3.33
N GLY A 155 4.08 -15.11 -2.01
CA GLY A 155 5.14 -14.64 -1.13
C GLY A 155 5.23 -13.12 -0.95
N HIS A 156 4.35 -12.31 -1.59
CA HIS A 156 4.22 -10.88 -1.32
C HIS A 156 3.43 -10.68 -0.03
N MET A 157 4.13 -10.61 1.09
CA MET A 157 3.54 -10.66 2.43
C MET A 157 4.17 -9.60 3.35
N SER A 158 3.39 -9.13 4.31
CA SER A 158 3.85 -8.24 5.38
C SER A 158 3.04 -8.49 6.66
N THR A 159 3.28 -7.70 7.70
CA THR A 159 2.57 -7.77 8.98
C THR A 159 2.04 -6.40 9.38
N ALA A 160 1.09 -6.38 10.33
CA ALA A 160 0.60 -5.10 10.87
C ALA A 160 1.74 -4.35 11.58
N ARG A 161 2.63 -5.06 12.27
CA ARG A 161 3.82 -4.46 12.91
C ARG A 161 4.72 -3.79 11.89
N ASP A 162 5.14 -4.51 10.86
CA ASP A 162 6.07 -3.98 9.86
C ASP A 162 5.47 -2.78 9.10
N MET A 163 4.16 -2.81 8.76
CA MET A 163 3.51 -1.69 8.11
C MET A 163 3.34 -0.47 9.03
N THR A 164 3.17 -0.68 10.34
CA THR A 164 3.17 0.38 11.35
C THR A 164 4.55 1.02 11.47
N THR A 165 5.61 0.20 11.52
CA THR A 165 7.01 0.64 11.49
C THR A 165 7.28 1.51 10.25
N LEU A 166 6.89 1.04 9.06
CA LEU A 166 7.05 1.81 7.83
C LEU A 166 6.26 3.15 7.87
N GLY A 167 5.04 3.13 8.41
CA GLY A 167 4.24 4.35 8.57
C GLY A 167 4.93 5.39 9.46
N ARG A 168 5.57 4.95 10.54
CA ARG A 168 6.35 5.80 11.44
C ARG A 168 7.59 6.37 10.75
N HIS A 169 8.33 5.53 10.04
CA HIS A 169 9.50 5.98 9.26
C HIS A 169 9.14 7.01 8.18
N ILE A 170 8.05 6.81 7.42
CA ILE A 170 7.61 7.81 6.43
C ILE A 170 7.37 9.17 7.09
N PHE A 171 6.79 9.19 8.29
CA PHE A 171 6.48 10.44 8.98
C PHE A 171 7.74 11.17 9.47
N TYR A 172 8.69 10.43 10.07
CA TYR A 172 9.88 11.03 10.68
C TYR A 172 11.02 11.24 9.70
N ASP A 173 11.23 10.32 8.77
CA ASP A 173 12.38 10.37 7.85
C ASP A 173 12.11 11.34 6.68
N TYR A 174 10.82 11.51 6.27
CA TYR A 174 10.45 12.33 5.11
C TYR A 174 9.29 13.30 5.41
N PRO A 175 9.42 14.19 6.41
CA PRO A 175 8.35 15.11 6.84
C PRO A 175 7.88 16.04 5.72
N ASP A 176 8.77 16.48 4.83
CA ASP A 176 8.46 17.39 3.73
C ASP A 176 7.51 16.80 2.70
N TYR A 177 7.50 15.46 2.57
CA TYR A 177 6.61 14.73 1.65
C TYR A 177 5.34 14.24 2.34
N TYR A 178 5.28 14.25 3.67
CA TYR A 178 4.20 13.61 4.42
C TYR A 178 2.83 14.23 4.13
N ASN A 179 2.77 15.55 3.84
CA ASN A 179 1.53 16.25 3.49
C ASN A 179 0.78 15.66 2.26
N LEU A 180 1.46 14.84 1.45
CA LEU A 180 0.82 14.15 0.32
C LEU A 180 -0.30 13.21 0.77
N PHE A 181 -0.16 12.59 1.92
CA PHE A 181 -1.09 11.57 2.41
C PHE A 181 -2.38 12.15 2.98
N SER A 182 -2.36 13.42 3.41
CA SER A 182 -3.54 14.15 3.90
C SER A 182 -4.39 14.80 2.80
N ARG A 183 -3.86 14.92 1.57
CA ARG A 183 -4.57 15.57 0.46
C ARG A 183 -5.81 14.79 0.08
N ARG A 184 -6.98 15.41 0.14
CA ARG A 184 -8.24 14.78 -0.30
C ARG A 184 -8.31 14.60 -1.80
N SER A 185 -7.67 15.49 -2.56
CA SER A 185 -7.48 15.41 -4.01
C SER A 185 -6.17 16.10 -4.40
N THR A 186 -5.66 15.80 -5.60
CA THR A 186 -4.47 16.44 -6.17
C THR A 186 -4.45 16.32 -7.69
N HIS A 187 -3.82 17.27 -8.36
CA HIS A 187 -3.54 17.15 -9.79
C HIS A 187 -2.30 16.26 -10.00
N ALA A 188 -2.44 15.21 -10.78
CA ALA A 188 -1.41 14.21 -11.06
C ALA A 188 -0.85 14.30 -12.50
N GLY A 189 -0.70 15.53 -13.01
CA GLY A 189 -0.10 15.82 -14.30
C GLY A 189 -1.08 15.76 -15.48
N ILE A 190 -1.91 14.73 -15.55
CA ILE A 190 -2.89 14.55 -16.65
C ILE A 190 -4.34 14.74 -16.20
N LYS A 191 -4.62 14.56 -14.91
CA LYS A 191 -5.95 14.77 -14.32
C LYS A 191 -5.87 14.96 -12.81
N THR A 192 -6.94 15.49 -12.24
CA THR A 192 -7.17 15.51 -10.80
C THR A 192 -7.63 14.13 -10.31
N VAL A 193 -7.07 13.66 -9.20
CA VAL A 193 -7.38 12.37 -8.59
C VAL A 193 -7.80 12.56 -7.14
N ASN A 194 -8.71 11.70 -6.68
CA ASN A 194 -9.21 11.72 -5.31
C ASN A 194 -8.48 10.69 -4.44
N ASN A 195 -8.31 11.04 -3.16
CA ASN A 195 -7.70 10.15 -2.19
C ASN A 195 -8.61 8.96 -1.88
N THR A 196 -8.02 7.76 -1.88
CA THR A 196 -8.71 6.52 -1.50
C THR A 196 -9.10 6.48 -0.02
N ASN A 197 -8.49 7.32 0.81
CA ASN A 197 -8.76 7.46 2.24
C ASN A 197 -9.60 8.71 2.59
N ARG A 198 -10.15 9.41 1.61
CA ARG A 198 -10.83 10.71 1.78
C ARG A 198 -11.93 10.69 2.86
N ARG A 199 -12.60 9.55 3.06
CA ARG A 199 -13.67 9.40 4.06
C ARG A 199 -13.13 9.48 5.50
N LEU A 200 -12.02 8.81 5.78
CA LEU A 200 -11.34 8.90 7.08
C LEU A 200 -10.79 10.30 7.30
N LEU A 201 -10.07 10.83 6.30
CA LEU A 201 -9.48 12.17 6.34
C LEU A 201 -10.53 13.30 6.54
N ALA A 202 -11.79 13.06 6.13
CA ALA A 202 -12.87 14.03 6.31
C ALA A 202 -13.54 13.93 7.70
N ASN A 203 -13.68 12.71 8.22
CA ASN A 203 -14.57 12.41 9.33
C ASN A 203 -13.86 12.15 10.66
N TYR A 204 -12.55 11.82 10.63
CA TYR A 204 -11.81 11.56 11.85
C TYR A 204 -10.92 12.76 12.19
N ARG A 205 -11.24 13.43 13.29
CA ARG A 205 -10.50 14.64 13.74
C ARG A 205 -9.03 14.32 13.96
N GLY A 206 -8.14 15.05 13.30
CA GLY A 206 -6.70 14.90 13.38
C GLY A 206 -6.12 13.89 12.40
N ALA A 207 -6.93 13.15 11.62
CA ALA A 207 -6.40 12.22 10.62
C ALA A 207 -5.66 12.97 9.49
N ASP A 208 -4.41 12.56 9.23
CA ASP A 208 -3.53 13.17 8.23
C ASP A 208 -2.82 12.15 7.31
N GLY A 209 -3.14 10.89 7.43
CA GLY A 209 -2.55 9.83 6.58
C GLY A 209 -3.15 8.45 6.84
N ILE A 210 -2.56 7.38 6.32
CA ILE A 210 -1.46 7.34 5.34
C ILE A 210 -1.95 6.61 4.09
N LYS A 211 -2.35 5.33 4.18
CA LYS A 211 -2.63 4.51 3.01
C LYS A 211 -3.71 3.48 3.24
N THR A 212 -4.54 3.26 2.21
CA THR A 212 -5.50 2.16 2.14
C THR A 212 -4.99 1.07 1.20
N GLY A 213 -5.43 -0.17 1.43
CA GLY A 213 -5.18 -1.29 0.54
C GLY A 213 -6.41 -2.19 0.43
N TYR A 214 -6.61 -2.78 -0.75
CA TYR A 214 -7.62 -3.81 -0.98
C TYR A 214 -7.18 -4.74 -2.10
N THR A 215 -7.26 -6.01 -1.86
CA THR A 215 -7.38 -7.09 -2.86
C THR A 215 -8.35 -8.13 -2.30
N ARG A 216 -8.88 -9.01 -3.16
CA ARG A 216 -9.75 -10.10 -2.69
C ARG A 216 -9.07 -10.94 -1.59
N ALA A 217 -7.79 -11.24 -1.74
CA ALA A 217 -7.02 -12.03 -0.78
C ALA A 217 -6.69 -11.28 0.53
N ALA A 218 -6.53 -9.95 0.46
CA ALA A 218 -6.13 -9.12 1.60
C ALA A 218 -7.31 -8.64 2.46
N GLY A 219 -8.50 -8.51 1.88
CA GLY A 219 -9.57 -7.71 2.48
C GLY A 219 -9.23 -6.21 2.47
N PHE A 220 -9.90 -5.42 3.29
CA PHE A 220 -9.71 -3.98 3.39
C PHE A 220 -8.63 -3.66 4.44
N ASN A 221 -7.48 -3.14 3.97
CA ASN A 221 -6.35 -2.76 4.80
C ASN A 221 -6.25 -1.24 4.96
N LEU A 222 -5.61 -0.80 6.05
CA LEU A 222 -5.35 0.61 6.35
C LEU A 222 -4.06 0.74 7.17
N VAL A 223 -3.26 1.75 6.85
CA VAL A 223 -2.38 2.42 7.80
C VAL A 223 -2.90 3.84 7.93
N ALA A 224 -3.27 4.22 9.14
CA ALA A 224 -3.76 5.57 9.47
C ALA A 224 -2.79 6.25 10.42
N SER A 225 -2.73 7.59 10.33
CA SER A 225 -2.11 8.45 11.33
C SER A 225 -3.09 9.54 11.72
N ALA A 226 -3.06 9.90 12.98
CA ALA A 226 -3.83 11.02 13.51
C ALA A 226 -3.06 11.71 14.63
N GLU A 227 -3.20 13.05 14.67
CA GLU A 227 -2.62 13.92 15.69
C GLU A 227 -3.71 14.66 16.47
N ARG A 228 -3.58 14.72 17.79
CA ARG A 228 -4.42 15.51 18.67
C ARG A 228 -3.59 16.14 19.80
N GLY A 229 -3.48 17.45 19.78
CA GLY A 229 -2.56 18.15 20.68
C GLY A 229 -1.12 17.71 20.41
N SER A 230 -0.42 17.26 21.45
CA SER A 230 0.95 16.75 21.35
C SER A 230 1.05 15.24 21.07
N GLU A 231 -0.09 14.55 20.95
CA GLU A 231 -0.12 13.10 20.77
C GLU A 231 -0.34 12.75 19.31
N ARG A 232 0.47 11.80 18.79
CA ARG A 232 0.30 11.22 17.46
C ARG A 232 0.23 9.70 17.58
N ILE A 233 -0.77 9.12 16.96
CA ILE A 233 -0.89 7.67 16.84
C ILE A 233 -0.70 7.23 15.38
N ILE A 234 -0.17 6.02 15.22
CA ILE A 234 -0.22 5.30 13.94
C ILE A 234 -0.94 3.97 14.19
N ALA A 235 -1.95 3.69 13.38
CA ALA A 235 -2.79 2.51 13.47
C ALA A 235 -2.76 1.74 12.15
N THR A 236 -2.50 0.44 12.23
CA THR A 236 -2.56 -0.48 11.09
C THR A 236 -3.65 -1.50 11.29
N VAL A 237 -4.47 -1.72 10.25
CA VAL A 237 -5.52 -2.74 10.19
C VAL A 237 -5.36 -3.56 8.92
N PHE A 238 -5.39 -4.89 9.06
CA PHE A 238 -5.48 -5.85 7.98
C PHE A 238 -6.81 -6.62 8.05
N GLY A 239 -7.33 -7.04 6.90
CA GLY A 239 -8.44 -7.99 6.83
C GLY A 239 -9.80 -7.41 7.22
N GLY A 240 -10.02 -6.11 7.07
CA GLY A 240 -11.36 -5.52 7.25
C GLY A 240 -12.35 -6.08 6.23
N ARG A 241 -13.62 -6.26 6.63
CA ARG A 241 -14.68 -6.77 5.75
C ARG A 241 -15.24 -5.69 4.81
N SER A 242 -15.10 -4.44 5.17
CA SER A 242 -15.54 -3.28 4.36
C SER A 242 -14.72 -2.04 4.72
N THR A 243 -14.85 -0.97 3.93
CA THR A 243 -14.28 0.34 4.27
C THR A 243 -14.82 0.87 5.60
N ALA A 244 -16.12 0.69 5.87
CA ALA A 244 -16.75 1.15 7.11
C ALA A 244 -16.17 0.40 8.32
N THR A 245 -16.16 -0.94 8.31
CA THR A 245 -15.65 -1.75 9.43
C THR A 245 -14.16 -1.55 9.66
N ARG A 246 -13.36 -1.34 8.60
CA ARG A 246 -11.95 -1.03 8.71
C ARG A 246 -11.70 0.32 9.40
N ASN A 247 -12.50 1.36 9.07
CA ASN A 247 -12.34 2.69 9.64
C ASN A 247 -12.90 2.83 11.07
N ALA A 248 -13.82 1.94 11.48
CA ALA A 248 -14.44 1.95 12.80
C ALA A 248 -13.60 1.25 13.88
N ARG A 249 -12.51 0.62 13.50
CA ARG A 249 -11.59 -0.11 14.37
C ARG A 249 -10.31 0.65 14.63
#